data_8be18ef237545006b5a35a3eee2caf3c
#
_entry.id   8be18ef237545006b5a35a3eee2caf3c
#
_cell.length_a   1.000
_cell.length_b   1.000
_cell.length_c   1.000
_cell.angle_alpha   90.00
_cell.angle_beta   90.00
_cell.angle_gamma   90.00
#
_symmetry.space_group_name_H-M   'P 1'
#
loop_
_entity.id
_entity.type
_entity.pdbx_description
1 polymer ?
#
loop_
_entity_poly.entity_id
_entity_poly.type
_entity_poly.pdbx_seq_one_letter_code
_entity_poly.pdbx_strand_id
1 'polypeptide(L)'
;PSISLKQHKKLHRQALILEELAHGYDGETLFTNGNMILEAGAKLAVIGENGAGKTTFLKCLINELAPNSGVVKWSENASIGYCPQDSTDDFDSDLNLFDWMSLWRSAKHDDLMVRAMLGRLLFTADDANKKARVCSGGEKNRLLFGKLMMKDINVLIMDEPTNHLDMEAIEELNKALKAFDGTLIFVSHDREFVSSLATRVVEIKDNKIIDFQGTYDEYLAHQR
;
A
#
# COMPACT_ATOMS: atom_id res chain seq x y z
N PRO A 1 -13.25 12.84 -6.13
CA PRO A 1 -12.44 13.02 -4.92
C PRO A 1 -11.08 13.61 -5.24
N SER A 2 -10.60 14.44 -4.33
CA SER A 2 -9.27 15.04 -4.43
C SER A 2 -8.30 14.24 -3.56
N ILE A 3 -7.58 13.32 -4.17
CA ILE A 3 -6.60 12.47 -3.51
C ILE A 3 -5.21 13.05 -3.76
N SER A 4 -4.51 13.38 -2.67
CA SER A 4 -3.14 13.88 -2.74
C SER A 4 -2.31 13.23 -1.64
N LEU A 5 -1.40 12.36 -2.04
CA LEU A 5 -0.51 11.65 -1.12
C LEU A 5 0.87 12.31 -1.17
N LYS A 6 1.35 12.75 -0.01
CA LYS A 6 2.68 13.34 0.15
C LYS A 6 3.40 12.66 1.28
N GLN A 7 4.70 12.41 1.12
CA GLN A 7 5.47 11.82 2.21
C GLN A 7 5.63 12.84 3.36
N HIS A 8 5.49 12.36 4.58
CA HIS A 8 5.62 13.17 5.80
C HIS A 8 7.07 13.64 6.01
N LYS A 9 7.99 12.72 5.96
CA LYS A 9 9.42 12.97 6.16
C LYS A 9 10.20 12.25 5.08
N LYS A 10 10.96 13.00 4.31
CA LYS A 10 11.71 12.44 3.18
C LYS A 10 12.75 11.43 3.66
N LEU A 11 12.73 10.24 3.10
CA LEU A 11 13.80 9.27 3.27
C LEU A 11 14.91 9.57 2.27
N HIS A 12 16.15 9.40 2.71
CA HIS A 12 17.32 9.61 1.87
C HIS A 12 17.96 8.28 1.52
N ARG A 13 18.35 8.11 0.26
CA ARG A 13 19.05 6.94 -0.29
C ARG A 13 18.20 5.66 -0.23
N GLN A 14 18.32 4.89 0.85
CA GLN A 14 17.72 3.56 0.95
C GLN A 14 16.52 3.59 1.89
N ALA A 15 15.39 3.04 1.43
CA ALA A 15 14.19 2.88 2.23
C ALA A 15 14.19 1.54 2.97
N LEU A 16 14.62 0.47 2.29
CA LEU A 16 14.50 -0.91 2.78
C LEU A 16 15.69 -1.74 2.34
N ILE A 17 16.18 -2.58 3.23
CA ILE A 17 17.17 -3.61 2.95
C ILE A 17 16.60 -4.96 3.36
N LEU A 18 16.64 -5.92 2.46
CA LEU A 18 16.31 -7.32 2.72
C LEU A 18 17.57 -8.15 2.58
N GLU A 19 17.84 -9.01 3.56
CA GLU A 19 18.97 -9.92 3.57
C GLU A 19 18.48 -11.35 3.82
N GLU A 20 18.64 -12.21 2.83
CA GLU A 20 18.29 -13.64 2.90
C GLU A 20 16.89 -13.89 3.50
N LEU A 21 15.92 -13.07 3.13
CA LEU A 21 14.55 -13.20 3.62
C LEU A 21 13.93 -14.49 3.10
N ALA A 22 13.38 -15.29 4.01
CA ALA A 22 12.72 -16.55 3.69
C ALA A 22 11.54 -16.78 4.62
N HIS A 23 10.46 -17.34 4.08
CA HIS A 23 9.29 -17.70 4.87
C HIS A 23 8.49 -18.82 4.21
N GLY A 24 7.78 -19.56 5.04
CA GLY A 24 6.88 -20.63 4.64
C GLY A 24 6.09 -21.12 5.84
N TYR A 25 5.18 -22.06 5.58
CA TYR A 25 4.29 -22.62 6.59
C TYR A 25 4.34 -24.15 6.54
N ASP A 26 4.26 -24.79 7.70
CA ASP A 26 4.12 -26.25 7.85
C ASP A 26 5.15 -27.06 7.05
N GLY A 27 6.40 -26.58 7.06
CA GLY A 27 7.49 -27.23 6.34
C GLY A 27 7.53 -26.92 4.85
N GLU A 28 6.57 -26.17 4.31
CA GLU A 28 6.56 -25.75 2.92
C GLU A 28 7.11 -24.33 2.79
N THR A 29 8.14 -24.17 1.95
CA THR A 29 8.72 -22.87 1.66
C THR A 29 7.89 -22.11 0.64
N LEU A 30 7.50 -20.89 0.96
CA LEU A 30 6.87 -19.97 0.00
C LEU A 30 7.93 -19.23 -0.80
N PHE A 31 8.91 -18.63 -0.13
CA PHE A 31 10.00 -17.95 -0.80
C PHE A 31 11.28 -17.97 0.01
N THR A 32 12.39 -17.90 -0.71
CA THR A 32 13.76 -17.79 -0.19
C THR A 32 14.50 -16.71 -0.98
N ASN A 33 15.76 -16.49 -0.65
CA ASN A 33 16.65 -15.57 -1.38
C ASN A 33 16.15 -14.13 -1.45
N GLY A 34 15.46 -13.67 -0.43
CA GLY A 34 14.99 -12.29 -0.37
C GLY A 34 16.12 -11.31 -0.11
N ASN A 35 16.83 -10.92 -1.16
CA ASN A 35 17.90 -9.95 -1.11
C ASN A 35 17.55 -8.76 -1.98
N MET A 36 17.48 -7.58 -1.39
CA MET A 36 17.16 -6.38 -2.12
C MET A 36 17.58 -5.15 -1.33
N ILE A 37 18.03 -4.14 -2.04
CA ILE A 37 18.16 -2.78 -1.53
C ILE A 37 17.18 -1.94 -2.31
N LEU A 38 16.17 -1.39 -1.62
CA LEU A 38 15.18 -0.53 -2.24
C LEU A 38 15.51 0.92 -1.93
N GLU A 39 15.76 1.69 -2.97
CA GLU A 39 16.01 3.12 -2.83
C GLU A 39 14.75 3.89 -2.47
N ALA A 40 14.92 4.97 -1.71
CA ALA A 40 13.83 5.88 -1.37
C ALA A 40 13.24 6.50 -2.64
N GLY A 41 11.92 6.56 -2.70
CA GLY A 41 11.18 7.07 -3.86
C GLY A 41 10.88 6.04 -4.93
N ALA A 42 11.40 4.81 -4.81
CA ALA A 42 11.09 3.74 -5.75
C ALA A 42 9.62 3.31 -5.64
N LYS A 43 9.09 2.83 -6.76
CA LYS A 43 7.76 2.24 -6.81
C LYS A 43 7.92 0.77 -7.22
N LEU A 44 7.87 -0.09 -6.20
CA LEU A 44 8.15 -1.51 -6.35
C LEU A 44 6.86 -2.30 -6.55
N ALA A 45 6.74 -2.97 -7.69
CA ALA A 45 5.69 -3.95 -7.91
C ALA A 45 6.17 -5.33 -7.47
N VAL A 46 5.34 -6.02 -6.70
CA VAL A 46 5.54 -7.41 -6.31
C VAL A 46 4.63 -8.27 -7.17
N ILE A 47 5.21 -9.10 -8.01
CA ILE A 47 4.47 -9.94 -8.96
C ILE A 47 4.71 -11.43 -8.70
N GLY A 48 3.83 -12.26 -9.23
CA GLY A 48 3.88 -13.71 -9.09
C GLY A 48 2.50 -14.32 -9.29
N GLU A 49 2.47 -15.63 -9.44
CA GLU A 49 1.22 -16.35 -9.57
C GLU A 49 0.39 -16.29 -8.28
N ASN A 50 -0.92 -16.57 -8.38
CA ASN A 50 -1.77 -16.71 -7.21
C ASN A 50 -1.23 -17.82 -6.30
N GLY A 51 -1.15 -17.53 -5.00
CA GLY A 51 -0.59 -18.47 -4.03
C GLY A 51 0.93 -18.49 -3.95
N ALA A 52 1.63 -17.62 -4.69
CA ALA A 52 3.09 -17.54 -4.67
C ALA A 52 3.65 -16.99 -3.35
N GLY A 53 2.82 -16.31 -2.56
CA GLY A 53 3.26 -15.74 -1.28
C GLY A 53 3.40 -14.22 -1.27
N LYS A 54 2.80 -13.53 -2.23
CA LYS A 54 2.88 -12.06 -2.34
C LYS A 54 2.35 -11.35 -1.10
N THR A 55 1.15 -11.71 -0.65
CA THR A 55 0.57 -11.15 0.58
C THR A 55 1.42 -11.46 1.80
N THR A 56 1.92 -12.68 1.91
CA THR A 56 2.83 -13.09 2.98
C THR A 56 4.12 -12.27 2.97
N PHE A 57 4.67 -12.03 1.78
CA PHE A 57 5.85 -11.17 1.62
C PHE A 57 5.58 -9.77 2.18
N LEU A 58 4.46 -9.14 1.81
CA LEU A 58 4.10 -7.82 2.34
C LEU A 58 3.96 -7.85 3.86
N LYS A 59 3.34 -8.87 4.43
CA LYS A 59 3.18 -9.01 5.88
C LYS A 59 4.51 -9.16 6.61
N CYS A 60 5.49 -9.82 6.01
CA CYS A 60 6.84 -9.87 6.54
C CYS A 60 7.49 -8.47 6.54
N LEU A 61 7.26 -7.67 5.51
CA LEU A 61 7.82 -6.32 5.43
C LEU A 61 7.30 -5.40 6.51
N ILE A 62 6.05 -5.52 6.91
CA ILE A 62 5.44 -4.67 7.94
C ILE A 62 5.53 -5.26 9.35
N ASN A 63 6.26 -6.36 9.50
CA ASN A 63 6.45 -7.07 10.77
C ASN A 63 5.15 -7.62 11.37
N GLU A 64 4.14 -7.86 10.54
CA GLU A 64 2.92 -8.57 10.94
C GLU A 64 3.16 -10.07 11.05
N LEU A 65 4.11 -10.57 10.24
CA LEU A 65 4.63 -11.93 10.32
C LEU A 65 6.14 -11.88 10.54
N ALA A 66 6.64 -12.64 11.51
CA ALA A 66 8.06 -12.84 11.67
C ALA A 66 8.53 -13.83 10.59
N PRO A 67 9.47 -13.48 9.72
CA PRO A 67 9.97 -14.41 8.71
C PRO A 67 10.71 -15.59 9.39
N ASN A 68 10.73 -16.74 8.71
CA ASN A 68 11.45 -17.90 9.22
C ASN A 68 12.95 -17.63 9.33
N SER A 69 13.50 -16.85 8.42
CA SER A 69 14.90 -16.43 8.45
C SER A 69 15.11 -15.16 7.65
N GLY A 70 16.26 -14.55 7.82
CA GLY A 70 16.63 -13.33 7.13
C GLY A 70 16.26 -12.08 7.89
N VAL A 71 16.55 -10.94 7.27
CA VAL A 71 16.41 -9.62 7.89
C VAL A 71 15.58 -8.70 7.00
N VAL A 72 14.64 -7.99 7.64
CA VAL A 72 13.90 -6.87 7.06
C VAL A 72 14.35 -5.62 7.81
N LYS A 73 15.03 -4.71 7.13
CA LYS A 73 15.55 -3.50 7.75
C LYS A 73 15.05 -2.26 7.03
N TRP A 74 14.17 -1.53 7.68
CA TRP A 74 13.70 -0.24 7.20
C TRP A 74 14.65 0.88 7.61
N SER A 75 14.66 1.95 6.82
CA SER A 75 15.31 3.20 7.21
C SER A 75 14.76 3.66 8.57
N GLU A 76 15.60 4.28 9.38
CA GLU A 76 15.26 4.74 10.73
C GLU A 76 14.01 5.65 10.75
N ASN A 77 13.84 6.46 9.72
CA ASN A 77 12.73 7.40 9.64
C ASN A 77 11.52 6.86 8.86
N ALA A 78 11.51 5.58 8.50
CA ALA A 78 10.40 5.00 7.75
C ALA A 78 9.12 5.02 8.59
N SER A 79 8.06 5.54 7.99
CA SER A 79 6.71 5.54 8.54
C SER A 79 5.79 4.92 7.50
N ILE A 80 5.24 3.74 7.82
CA ILE A 80 4.57 2.88 6.86
C ILE A 80 3.06 2.98 6.99
N GLY A 81 2.38 3.24 5.87
CA GLY A 81 0.95 3.03 5.73
C GLY A 81 0.70 1.73 5.00
N TYR A 82 -0.17 0.88 5.53
CA TYR A 82 -0.48 -0.42 4.94
C TYR A 82 -1.96 -0.51 4.58
N CYS A 83 -2.23 -0.90 3.34
CA CYS A 83 -3.57 -1.20 2.85
C CYS A 83 -3.66 -2.70 2.56
N PRO A 84 -4.31 -3.48 3.44
CA PRO A 84 -4.51 -4.90 3.18
C PRO A 84 -5.49 -5.13 2.03
N GLN A 85 -5.49 -6.32 1.49
CA GLN A 85 -6.42 -6.74 0.44
C GLN A 85 -7.87 -6.68 0.92
N ASP A 86 -8.11 -7.10 2.16
CA ASP A 86 -9.41 -7.04 2.82
C ASP A 86 -9.35 -6.04 3.97
N SER A 87 -10.14 -4.97 3.85
CA SER A 87 -10.24 -3.91 4.85
C SER A 87 -11.59 -3.90 5.56
N THR A 88 -12.35 -4.99 5.48
CA THR A 88 -13.70 -5.10 6.07
C THR A 88 -13.70 -4.75 7.56
N ASP A 89 -12.69 -5.19 8.29
CA ASP A 89 -12.58 -4.96 9.74
C ASP A 89 -12.48 -3.46 10.08
N ASP A 90 -11.91 -2.64 9.21
CA ASP A 90 -11.83 -1.19 9.42
C ASP A 90 -13.20 -0.53 9.48
N PHE A 91 -14.21 -1.15 8.87
CA PHE A 91 -15.58 -0.60 8.78
C PHE A 91 -16.59 -1.33 9.66
N ASP A 92 -16.18 -2.32 10.42
CA ASP A 92 -17.06 -3.01 11.39
C ASP A 92 -17.18 -2.18 12.68
N SER A 93 -17.84 -1.03 12.56
CA SER A 93 -17.93 -0.04 13.62
C SER A 93 -19.23 0.74 13.52
N ASP A 94 -19.79 1.13 14.67
CA ASP A 94 -20.95 2.02 14.77
C ASP A 94 -20.55 3.50 14.76
N LEU A 95 -19.27 3.81 14.61
CA LEU A 95 -18.82 5.20 14.52
C LEU A 95 -19.39 5.88 13.27
N ASN A 96 -19.80 7.14 13.41
CA ASN A 96 -20.12 7.96 12.25
C ASN A 96 -18.84 8.31 11.48
N LEU A 97 -18.97 8.85 10.27
CA LEU A 97 -17.83 9.11 9.42
C LEU A 97 -16.86 10.14 10.02
N PHE A 98 -17.38 11.13 10.72
CA PHE A 98 -16.52 12.10 11.40
C PHE A 98 -15.66 11.42 12.47
N ASP A 99 -16.26 10.61 13.34
CA ASP A 99 -15.53 9.91 14.41
C ASP A 99 -14.59 8.85 13.83
N TRP A 100 -15.02 8.16 12.77
CA TRP A 100 -14.18 7.17 12.10
C TRP A 100 -12.92 7.82 11.50
N MET A 101 -13.09 8.93 10.78
CA MET A 101 -11.96 9.66 10.20
C MET A 101 -11.05 10.24 11.29
N SER A 102 -11.64 10.67 12.41
CA SER A 102 -10.91 11.23 13.56
C SER A 102 -9.98 10.21 14.22
N LEU A 103 -10.21 8.89 14.06
CA LEU A 103 -9.29 7.87 14.57
C LEU A 103 -7.87 8.01 14.00
N TRP A 104 -7.75 8.58 12.81
CA TRP A 104 -6.49 8.65 12.06
C TRP A 104 -5.81 10.00 12.14
N ARG A 105 -6.44 10.96 12.83
CA ARG A 105 -5.87 12.31 12.95
C ARG A 105 -4.72 12.35 13.94
N SER A 106 -3.77 13.25 13.68
CA SER A 106 -2.70 13.61 14.60
C SER A 106 -3.07 14.88 15.38
N ALA A 107 -2.21 15.26 16.33
CA ALA A 107 -2.41 16.47 17.13
C ALA A 107 -2.52 17.77 16.31
N LYS A 108 -1.97 17.79 15.09
CA LYS A 108 -2.05 18.95 14.19
C LYS A 108 -3.40 19.09 13.48
N HIS A 109 -4.26 18.07 13.52
CA HIS A 109 -5.55 18.07 12.85
C HIS A 109 -6.65 18.46 13.84
N ASP A 110 -7.33 19.56 13.59
CA ASP A 110 -8.52 19.95 14.33
C ASP A 110 -9.79 19.37 13.67
N ASP A 111 -10.95 19.60 14.30
CA ASP A 111 -12.23 19.10 13.79
C ASP A 111 -12.55 19.64 12.39
N LEU A 112 -12.19 20.88 12.12
CA LEU A 112 -12.40 21.49 10.82
C LEU A 112 -11.60 20.77 9.73
N MET A 113 -10.37 20.39 10.02
CA MET A 113 -9.53 19.62 9.09
C MET A 113 -10.09 18.23 8.80
N VAL A 114 -10.66 17.56 9.82
CA VAL A 114 -11.32 16.27 9.63
C VAL A 114 -12.54 16.42 8.71
N ARG A 115 -13.36 17.44 8.93
CA ARG A 115 -14.52 17.72 8.07
C ARG A 115 -14.12 18.11 6.66
N ALA A 116 -13.05 18.87 6.50
CA ALA A 116 -12.50 19.23 5.20
C ALA A 116 -12.00 18.00 4.44
N MET A 117 -11.40 17.02 5.14
CA MET A 117 -10.98 15.77 4.53
C MET A 117 -12.19 15.01 3.96
N LEU A 118 -13.26 14.90 4.74
CA LEU A 118 -14.50 14.26 4.24
C LEU A 118 -15.05 14.98 3.01
N GLY A 119 -15.03 16.31 3.01
CA GLY A 119 -15.47 17.10 1.87
C GLY A 119 -14.64 16.84 0.60
N ARG A 120 -13.33 16.73 0.74
CA ARG A 120 -12.42 16.38 -0.37
C ARG A 120 -12.74 15.01 -0.95
N LEU A 121 -13.29 14.11 -0.14
CA LEU A 121 -13.69 12.77 -0.54
C LEU A 121 -15.14 12.71 -1.04
N LEU A 122 -15.76 13.88 -1.27
CA LEU A 122 -17.11 14.03 -1.78
C LEU A 122 -18.23 13.61 -0.80
N PHE A 123 -17.94 13.60 0.50
CA PHE A 123 -18.97 13.41 1.52
C PHE A 123 -19.58 14.77 1.90
N THR A 124 -20.90 14.79 2.03
CA THR A 124 -21.63 15.99 2.46
C THR A 124 -21.60 16.15 3.98
N ALA A 125 -22.04 17.30 4.47
CA ALA A 125 -22.15 17.54 5.91
C ALA A 125 -23.10 16.52 6.60
N ASP A 126 -24.19 16.14 5.91
CA ASP A 126 -25.12 15.12 6.43
C ASP A 126 -24.48 13.75 6.47
N ASP A 127 -23.63 13.42 5.52
CA ASP A 127 -22.91 12.13 5.48
C ASP A 127 -22.02 11.94 6.71
N ALA A 128 -21.53 13.02 7.33
CA ALA A 128 -20.67 12.93 8.51
C ALA A 128 -21.33 12.19 9.68
N ASN A 129 -22.65 12.18 9.74
CA ASN A 129 -23.45 11.48 10.77
C ASN A 129 -23.78 10.04 10.40
N LYS A 130 -23.46 9.62 9.18
CA LYS A 130 -23.72 8.26 8.69
C LYS A 130 -22.71 7.31 9.33
N LYS A 131 -23.17 6.11 9.67
CA LYS A 131 -22.26 5.09 10.23
C LYS A 131 -21.34 4.50 9.17
N ALA A 132 -20.08 4.27 9.53
CA ALA A 132 -19.08 3.71 8.62
C ALA A 132 -19.53 2.36 8.05
N ARG A 133 -20.17 1.50 8.86
CA ARG A 133 -20.60 0.16 8.43
C ARG A 133 -21.62 0.17 7.30
N VAL A 134 -22.44 1.23 7.16
CA VAL A 134 -23.47 1.28 6.12
C VAL A 134 -23.01 1.92 4.82
N CYS A 135 -21.74 2.30 4.74
CA CYS A 135 -21.17 2.87 3.53
C CYS A 135 -21.11 1.85 2.39
N SER A 136 -21.29 2.33 1.17
CA SER A 136 -21.09 1.53 -0.05
C SER A 136 -19.61 1.15 -0.20
N GLY A 137 -19.30 0.21 -1.10
CA GLY A 137 -17.91 -0.15 -1.41
C GLY A 137 -17.09 1.04 -1.90
N GLY A 138 -17.65 1.86 -2.78
CA GLY A 138 -16.98 3.07 -3.28
C GLY A 138 -16.75 4.10 -2.18
N GLU A 139 -17.72 4.28 -1.29
CA GLU A 139 -17.58 5.16 -0.13
C GLU A 139 -16.47 4.68 0.82
N LYS A 140 -16.43 3.37 1.09
CA LYS A 140 -15.37 2.77 1.93
C LYS A 140 -13.99 2.98 1.32
N ASN A 141 -13.85 2.82 0.00
CA ASN A 141 -12.58 3.07 -0.68
C ASN A 141 -12.13 4.53 -0.53
N ARG A 142 -13.05 5.48 -0.68
CA ARG A 142 -12.74 6.90 -0.47
C ARG A 142 -12.31 7.18 0.96
N LEU A 143 -12.97 6.55 1.94
CA LEU A 143 -12.59 6.70 3.35
C LEU A 143 -11.19 6.14 3.63
N LEU A 144 -10.82 5.01 3.01
CA LEU A 144 -9.47 4.45 3.13
C LEU A 144 -8.41 5.41 2.57
N PHE A 145 -8.68 6.07 1.46
CA PHE A 145 -7.78 7.09 0.92
C PHE A 145 -7.64 8.28 1.89
N GLY A 146 -8.74 8.69 2.51
CA GLY A 146 -8.71 9.72 3.54
C GLY A 146 -7.86 9.33 4.75
N LYS A 147 -8.00 8.10 5.21
CA LYS A 147 -7.16 7.53 6.27
C LYS A 147 -5.68 7.66 5.92
N LEU A 148 -5.30 7.28 4.70
CA LEU A 148 -3.91 7.38 4.25
C LEU A 148 -3.42 8.83 4.17
N MET A 149 -4.27 9.74 3.69
CA MET A 149 -3.92 11.15 3.61
C MET A 149 -3.75 11.82 4.98
N MET A 150 -4.46 11.33 6.00
CA MET A 150 -4.34 11.85 7.35
C MET A 150 -3.15 11.31 8.13
N LYS A 151 -2.64 10.15 7.75
CA LYS A 151 -1.48 9.56 8.38
C LYS A 151 -0.19 10.20 7.88
N ASP A 152 0.77 10.35 8.76
CA ASP A 152 2.11 10.82 8.42
C ASP A 152 2.94 9.63 7.95
N ILE A 153 2.97 9.41 6.63
CA ILE A 153 3.67 8.28 6.02
C ILE A 153 4.69 8.74 4.99
N ASN A 154 5.73 7.96 4.80
CA ASN A 154 6.69 8.12 3.70
C ASN A 154 6.94 6.81 2.95
N VAL A 155 6.32 5.73 3.41
CA VAL A 155 6.27 4.44 2.72
C VAL A 155 4.82 3.99 2.68
N LEU A 156 4.34 3.59 1.50
CA LEU A 156 3.01 3.08 1.31
C LEU A 156 3.08 1.67 0.76
N ILE A 157 2.43 0.73 1.44
CA ILE A 157 2.35 -0.67 1.04
C ILE A 157 0.89 -1.01 0.79
N MET A 158 0.58 -1.50 -0.41
CA MET A 158 -0.79 -1.79 -0.84
C MET A 158 -0.90 -3.19 -1.45
N ASP A 159 -1.86 -3.95 -0.97
CA ASP A 159 -2.14 -5.29 -1.49
C ASP A 159 -3.42 -5.25 -2.33
N GLU A 160 -3.29 -5.43 -3.65
CA GLU A 160 -4.39 -5.42 -4.62
C GLU A 160 -5.29 -4.17 -4.51
N PRO A 161 -4.71 -2.96 -4.59
CA PRO A 161 -5.47 -1.73 -4.34
C PRO A 161 -6.54 -1.43 -5.38
N THR A 162 -6.49 -2.05 -6.56
CA THR A 162 -7.49 -1.84 -7.62
C THR A 162 -8.65 -2.81 -7.56
N ASN A 163 -8.61 -3.83 -6.70
CA ASN A 163 -9.71 -4.78 -6.57
C ASN A 163 -11.00 -4.07 -6.16
N HIS A 164 -12.09 -4.41 -6.87
CA HIS A 164 -13.43 -3.87 -6.64
C HIS A 164 -13.57 -2.36 -6.91
N LEU A 165 -12.57 -1.72 -7.53
CA LEU A 165 -12.68 -0.34 -7.99
C LEU A 165 -13.22 -0.30 -9.42
N ASP A 166 -14.03 0.73 -9.73
CA ASP A 166 -14.37 1.04 -11.10
C ASP A 166 -13.20 1.74 -11.81
N MET A 167 -13.33 1.93 -13.13
CA MET A 167 -12.24 2.51 -13.93
C MET A 167 -11.88 3.92 -13.49
N GLU A 168 -12.87 4.73 -13.14
CA GLU A 168 -12.63 6.10 -12.68
C GLU A 168 -11.83 6.13 -11.37
N ALA A 169 -12.17 5.26 -10.41
CA ALA A 169 -11.46 5.13 -9.15
C ALA A 169 -10.03 4.62 -9.35
N ILE A 170 -9.83 3.67 -10.29
CA ILE A 170 -8.48 3.17 -10.62
C ILE A 170 -7.61 4.30 -11.19
N GLU A 171 -8.17 5.13 -12.09
CA GLU A 171 -7.44 6.27 -12.67
C GLU A 171 -7.06 7.30 -11.61
N GLU A 172 -7.98 7.61 -10.69
CA GLU A 172 -7.71 8.54 -9.59
C GLU A 172 -6.61 8.01 -8.65
N LEU A 173 -6.67 6.73 -8.32
CA LEU A 173 -5.64 6.09 -7.51
C LEU A 173 -4.29 6.09 -8.21
N ASN A 174 -4.27 5.71 -9.49
CA ASN A 174 -3.06 5.68 -10.30
C ASN A 174 -2.39 7.05 -10.33
N LYS A 175 -3.17 8.10 -10.57
CA LYS A 175 -2.70 9.48 -10.59
C LYS A 175 -2.10 9.89 -9.23
N ALA A 176 -2.79 9.56 -8.14
CA ALA A 176 -2.33 9.89 -6.79
C ALA A 176 -1.01 9.17 -6.46
N LEU A 177 -0.90 7.89 -6.83
CA LEU A 177 0.30 7.10 -6.57
C LEU A 177 1.49 7.53 -7.44
N LYS A 178 1.25 7.95 -8.68
CA LYS A 178 2.30 8.54 -9.52
C LYS A 178 2.87 9.82 -8.92
N ALA A 179 2.00 10.63 -8.35
CA ALA A 179 2.38 11.90 -7.73
C ALA A 179 2.99 11.74 -6.33
N PHE A 180 2.80 10.58 -5.70
CA PHE A 180 3.37 10.31 -4.39
C PHE A 180 4.89 10.29 -4.47
N ASP A 181 5.54 11.17 -3.73
CA ASP A 181 6.99 11.32 -3.72
C ASP A 181 7.72 10.39 -2.75
N GLY A 182 6.99 9.63 -1.94
CA GLY A 182 7.54 8.61 -1.06
C GLY A 182 7.79 7.28 -1.77
N THR A 183 8.05 6.25 -0.99
CA THR A 183 8.31 4.89 -1.47
C THR A 183 7.01 4.09 -1.50
N LEU A 184 6.75 3.41 -2.60
CA LEU A 184 5.57 2.57 -2.79
C LEU A 184 5.99 1.11 -3.01
N ILE A 185 5.31 0.19 -2.33
CA ILE A 185 5.40 -1.24 -2.57
C ILE A 185 3.98 -1.76 -2.75
N PHE A 186 3.70 -2.42 -3.87
CA PHE A 186 2.35 -2.85 -4.14
C PHE A 186 2.27 -4.18 -4.88
N VAL A 187 1.18 -4.90 -4.64
CA VAL A 187 0.79 -6.10 -5.37
C VAL A 187 -0.42 -5.75 -6.22
N SER A 188 -0.41 -6.06 -7.50
CA SER A 188 -1.57 -5.89 -8.39
C SER A 188 -1.56 -6.91 -9.51
N HIS A 189 -2.74 -7.38 -9.92
CA HIS A 189 -2.97 -8.19 -11.12
C HIS A 189 -3.31 -7.33 -12.34
N ASP A 190 -3.54 -6.05 -12.16
CA ASP A 190 -3.81 -5.11 -13.25
C ASP A 190 -2.50 -4.71 -13.91
N ARG A 191 -2.23 -5.27 -15.09
CA ARG A 191 -0.98 -5.05 -15.83
C ARG A 191 -0.77 -3.59 -16.23
N GLU A 192 -1.83 -2.89 -16.62
CA GLU A 192 -1.73 -1.47 -16.96
C GLU A 192 -1.36 -0.63 -15.75
N PHE A 193 -1.95 -0.93 -14.61
CA PHE A 193 -1.64 -0.27 -13.36
C PHE A 193 -0.18 -0.49 -12.96
N VAL A 194 0.31 -1.73 -13.02
CA VAL A 194 1.70 -2.06 -12.76
C VAL A 194 2.64 -1.34 -13.72
N SER A 195 2.34 -1.42 -15.02
CA SER A 195 3.18 -0.83 -16.08
C SER A 195 3.28 0.69 -15.94
N SER A 196 2.21 1.35 -15.52
CA SER A 196 2.20 2.81 -15.40
C SER A 196 2.92 3.33 -14.14
N LEU A 197 3.08 2.50 -13.11
CA LEU A 197 3.62 2.91 -11.82
C LEU A 197 5.01 2.39 -11.51
N ALA A 198 5.29 1.12 -11.78
CA ALA A 198 6.45 0.44 -11.26
C ALA A 198 7.76 0.96 -11.85
N THR A 199 8.69 1.32 -10.98
CA THR A 199 10.09 1.62 -11.34
C THR A 199 11.01 0.45 -11.03
N ARG A 200 10.56 -0.47 -10.18
CA ARG A 200 11.26 -1.68 -9.78
C ARG A 200 10.26 -2.84 -9.73
N VAL A 201 10.74 -4.04 -9.94
CA VAL A 201 9.92 -5.26 -9.92
C VAL A 201 10.62 -6.33 -9.07
N VAL A 202 9.84 -6.98 -8.21
CA VAL A 202 10.24 -8.21 -7.52
C VAL A 202 9.26 -9.30 -7.95
N GLU A 203 9.78 -10.42 -8.39
CA GLU A 203 8.96 -11.59 -8.71
C GLU A 203 9.16 -12.69 -7.69
N ILE A 204 8.05 -13.27 -7.20
CA ILE A 204 8.09 -14.50 -6.41
C ILE A 204 7.75 -15.64 -7.36
N LYS A 205 8.75 -16.45 -7.67
CA LYS A 205 8.64 -17.55 -8.64
C LYS A 205 9.56 -18.69 -8.22
N ASP A 206 9.06 -19.91 -8.37
CA ASP A 206 9.81 -21.13 -8.03
C ASP A 206 10.37 -21.10 -6.60
N ASN A 207 9.55 -20.61 -5.66
CA ASN A 207 9.88 -20.45 -4.25
C ASN A 207 11.09 -19.53 -3.99
N LYS A 208 11.31 -18.57 -4.86
CA LYS A 208 12.41 -17.60 -4.74
C LYS A 208 11.93 -16.19 -4.99
N ILE A 209 12.59 -15.24 -4.35
CA ILE A 209 12.43 -13.83 -4.63
C ILE A 209 13.47 -13.42 -5.65
N ILE A 210 13.01 -12.88 -6.78
CA ILE A 210 13.86 -12.43 -7.88
C ILE A 210 13.74 -10.91 -7.97
N ASP A 211 14.83 -10.21 -7.71
CA ASP A 211 14.90 -8.75 -7.79
C ASP A 211 15.28 -8.33 -9.20
N PHE A 212 14.45 -7.50 -9.81
CA PHE A 212 14.70 -6.92 -11.12
C PHE A 212 14.74 -5.40 -11.02
N GLN A 213 15.90 -4.81 -11.35
CA GLN A 213 16.10 -3.36 -11.26
C GLN A 213 15.71 -2.69 -12.58
N GLY A 214 14.40 -2.49 -12.76
CA GLY A 214 13.86 -1.84 -13.92
C GLY A 214 12.34 -1.77 -13.88
N THR A 215 11.75 -1.18 -14.90
CA THR A 215 10.30 -1.06 -15.06
C THR A 215 9.67 -2.41 -15.38
N TYR A 216 8.34 -2.46 -15.29
CA TYR A 216 7.61 -3.67 -15.65
C TYR A 216 7.75 -4.01 -17.15
N ASP A 217 7.75 -3.01 -18.02
CA ASP A 217 7.97 -3.22 -19.46
C ASP A 217 9.36 -3.77 -19.76
N GLU A 218 10.37 -3.27 -19.07
CA GLU A 218 11.74 -3.80 -19.17
C GLU A 218 11.81 -5.24 -18.64
N TYR A 219 11.10 -5.54 -17.54
CA TYR A 219 11.01 -6.88 -17.00
C TYR A 219 10.39 -7.84 -18.03
N LEU A 220 9.26 -7.46 -18.65
CA LEU A 220 8.60 -8.29 -19.68
C LEU A 220 9.51 -8.53 -20.88
N ALA A 221 10.25 -7.51 -21.33
CA ALA A 221 11.20 -7.64 -22.42
C ALA A 221 12.34 -8.61 -22.08
N HIS A 222 12.79 -8.62 -20.82
CA HIS A 222 13.84 -9.50 -20.32
C HIS A 222 13.41 -10.96 -20.27
N GLN A 223 12.11 -11.23 -20.13
CA GLN A 223 11.55 -12.60 -20.09
C GLN A 223 11.40 -13.26 -21.46
N ARG A 224 11.61 -12.55 -22.57
CA ARG A 224 11.48 -13.06 -23.95
C ARG A 224 12.74 -13.75 -24.43
#